data_53ea057d55b1b25a683ef4c270c2efc3
#
_entry.id   53ea057d55b1b25a683ef4c270c2efc3
#
_cell.length_a   1.000
_cell.length_b   1.000
_cell.length_c   1.000
_cell.angle_alpha   90.00
_cell.angle_beta   90.00
_cell.angle_gamma   90.00
#
_symmetry.space_group_name_H-M   'P 1'
#
loop_
_entity.id
_entity.type
_entity.pdbx_description
1 polymer ?
#
loop_
_entity_poly.entity_id
_entity_poly.type
_entity_poly.pdbx_seq_one_letter_code
_entity_poly.pdbx_strand_id
1 'polypeptide(L)'
;FIYSAALENGFTAASIVNDAPVVFEDATLEDTWRPENYSQRFYGPTRLREALVRSRNLVSIRVLRSTGVGPAIRHIRDFGIPESIMPRDLSLALGSINLAPLDIAAAYTVFANGGYRVPAYFIQSVRNSVGEVIEEADPLVACATCEDRALEQEERDREAGFGSEDEPE
;
A
#
# COMPACT_ATOMS: atom_id res chain seq x y z
N PHE A 1 3.92 -2.85 -3.42
CA PHE A 1 2.59 -2.24 -3.60
C PHE A 1 1.89 -2.78 -4.85
N ILE A 2 2.53 -2.78 -6.05
CA ILE A 2 1.91 -3.31 -7.28
C ILE A 2 1.49 -4.78 -7.12
N TYR A 3 2.33 -5.59 -6.50
CA TYR A 3 2.02 -7.01 -6.25
C TYR A 3 0.89 -7.19 -5.23
N SER A 4 0.79 -6.34 -4.21
CA SER A 4 -0.36 -6.38 -3.30
C SER A 4 -1.65 -5.99 -3.99
N ALA A 5 -1.63 -4.95 -4.85
CA ALA A 5 -2.76 -4.62 -5.71
C ALA A 5 -3.17 -5.77 -6.63
N ALA A 6 -2.21 -6.53 -7.16
CA ALA A 6 -2.49 -7.70 -7.98
C ALA A 6 -3.17 -8.82 -7.19
N LEU A 7 -2.75 -9.06 -5.94
CA LEU A 7 -3.39 -10.06 -5.07
C LEU A 7 -4.87 -9.72 -4.82
N GLU A 8 -5.19 -8.45 -4.56
CA GLU A 8 -6.57 -7.95 -4.45
C GLU A 8 -7.37 -8.13 -5.76
N ASN A 9 -6.70 -8.18 -6.91
CA ASN A 9 -7.31 -8.37 -8.23
C ASN A 9 -7.25 -9.82 -8.72
N GLY A 10 -7.20 -10.80 -7.81
CA GLY A 10 -7.33 -12.23 -8.10
C GLY A 10 -6.05 -12.95 -8.49
N PHE A 11 -4.90 -12.28 -8.48
CA PHE A 11 -3.62 -12.98 -8.57
C PHE A 11 -3.32 -13.71 -7.27
N THR A 12 -2.49 -14.74 -7.37
CA THR A 12 -1.93 -15.46 -6.22
C THR A 12 -0.42 -15.48 -6.30
N ALA A 13 0.25 -15.81 -5.21
CA ALA A 13 1.71 -15.98 -5.20
C ALA A 13 2.20 -17.06 -6.21
N ALA A 14 1.32 -17.99 -6.61
CA ALA A 14 1.57 -19.06 -7.57
C ALA A 14 1.19 -18.70 -9.02
N SER A 15 0.47 -17.58 -9.23
CA SER A 15 0.10 -17.13 -10.59
C SER A 15 1.31 -17.03 -11.48
N ILE A 16 1.19 -17.52 -12.70
CA ILE A 16 2.29 -17.54 -13.68
C ILE A 16 2.11 -16.36 -14.64
N VAL A 17 3.16 -15.55 -14.76
CA VAL A 17 3.26 -14.44 -15.71
C VAL A 17 4.50 -14.62 -16.56
N ASN A 18 4.39 -14.38 -17.86
CA ASN A 18 5.50 -14.63 -18.78
C ASN A 18 6.54 -13.48 -18.71
N ASP A 19 7.78 -13.83 -18.34
CA ASP A 19 8.94 -12.95 -18.42
C ASP A 19 9.53 -13.02 -19.84
N ALA A 20 8.99 -12.21 -20.73
CA ALA A 20 9.33 -12.18 -22.16
C ALA A 20 9.41 -10.72 -22.64
N PRO A 21 10.09 -10.45 -23.77
CA PRO A 21 10.12 -9.12 -24.36
C PRO A 21 8.73 -8.51 -24.52
N VAL A 22 8.64 -7.23 -24.25
CA VAL A 22 7.42 -6.44 -24.43
C VAL A 22 7.79 -5.16 -25.15
N VAL A 23 7.01 -4.82 -26.15
CA VAL A 23 7.06 -3.53 -26.82
C VAL A 23 5.71 -2.86 -26.54
N PHE A 24 5.74 -1.68 -25.97
CA PHE A 24 4.55 -0.86 -25.79
C PHE A 24 4.60 0.28 -26.80
N GLU A 25 3.60 0.32 -27.67
CA GLU A 25 3.29 1.50 -28.44
C GLU A 25 2.46 2.41 -27.55
N ASP A 26 3.10 3.38 -26.92
CA ASP A 26 2.41 4.42 -26.16
C ASP A 26 2.23 5.63 -27.08
N ALA A 27 0.99 5.92 -27.41
CA ALA A 27 0.66 7.06 -28.27
C ALA A 27 1.04 8.43 -27.66
N THR A 28 1.43 8.45 -26.40
CA THR A 28 1.87 9.66 -25.67
C THR A 28 3.38 9.84 -25.63
N LEU A 29 4.13 8.79 -25.98
CA LEU A 29 5.59 8.83 -26.05
C LEU A 29 6.03 8.87 -27.52
N GLU A 30 6.88 9.84 -27.87
CA GLU A 30 7.46 9.94 -29.21
C GLU A 30 8.33 8.74 -29.60
N ASP A 31 8.70 7.91 -28.61
CA ASP A 31 9.51 6.70 -28.76
C ASP A 31 8.82 5.45 -28.23
N THR A 32 9.06 4.32 -28.89
CA THR A 32 8.58 3.01 -28.49
C THR A 32 9.27 2.59 -27.18
N TRP A 33 8.52 2.47 -26.09
CA TRP A 33 9.08 2.02 -24.83
C TRP A 33 9.38 0.51 -24.85
N ARG A 34 10.65 0.15 -24.65
CA ARG A 34 11.16 -1.24 -24.64
C ARG A 34 11.84 -1.55 -23.32
N PRO A 35 11.09 -1.79 -22.24
CA PRO A 35 11.68 -2.14 -20.96
C PRO A 35 12.39 -3.49 -21.03
N GLU A 36 13.44 -3.64 -20.22
CA GLU A 36 14.20 -4.85 -20.07
C GLU A 36 14.37 -5.23 -18.59
N ASN A 37 14.66 -6.50 -18.33
CA ASN A 37 15.15 -6.92 -17.04
C ASN A 37 16.58 -6.41 -16.83
N TYR A 38 16.94 -6.10 -15.59
CA TYR A 38 18.31 -5.69 -15.25
C TYR A 38 19.37 -6.70 -15.74
N SER A 39 19.03 -7.99 -15.73
CA SER A 39 19.90 -9.08 -16.21
C SER A 39 20.02 -9.16 -17.72
N GLN A 40 19.27 -8.37 -18.50
CA GLN A 40 19.14 -8.46 -19.96
C GLN A 40 18.72 -9.85 -20.49
N ARG A 41 18.12 -10.67 -19.63
CA ARG A 41 17.65 -12.02 -19.94
C ARG A 41 16.16 -12.14 -19.70
N PHE A 42 15.54 -13.08 -20.41
CA PHE A 42 14.14 -13.45 -20.27
C PHE A 42 14.07 -14.88 -19.71
N TYR A 43 13.12 -15.10 -18.81
CA TYR A 43 13.05 -16.37 -18.06
C TYR A 43 11.77 -17.15 -18.36
N GLY A 44 10.91 -16.61 -19.24
CA GLY A 44 9.66 -17.28 -19.65
C GLY A 44 8.61 -17.32 -18.52
N PRO A 45 7.77 -18.36 -18.45
CA PRO A 45 6.74 -18.49 -17.44
C PRO A 45 7.31 -18.46 -16.02
N THR A 46 7.00 -17.42 -15.26
CA THR A 46 7.56 -17.13 -13.94
C THR A 46 6.44 -16.97 -12.93
N ARG A 47 6.56 -17.61 -11.76
CA ARG A 47 5.60 -17.43 -10.66
C ARG A 47 5.69 -16.01 -10.10
N LEU A 48 4.55 -15.46 -9.68
CA LEU A 48 4.46 -14.10 -9.14
C LEU A 48 5.44 -13.89 -7.97
N ARG A 49 5.50 -14.85 -7.04
CA ARG A 49 6.46 -14.81 -5.91
C ARG A 49 7.91 -14.75 -6.39
N GLU A 50 8.30 -15.57 -7.34
CA GLU A 50 9.65 -15.60 -7.88
C GLU A 50 9.99 -14.30 -8.62
N ALA A 51 9.03 -13.75 -9.34
CA ALA A 51 9.19 -12.48 -10.04
C ALA A 51 9.45 -11.33 -9.08
N LEU A 52 8.76 -11.28 -7.95
CA LEU A 52 8.98 -10.29 -6.91
C LEU A 52 10.38 -10.47 -6.28
N VAL A 53 10.74 -11.68 -5.87
CA VAL A 53 12.03 -12.00 -5.23
C VAL A 53 13.22 -11.66 -6.15
N ARG A 54 13.06 -11.91 -7.45
CA ARG A 54 14.10 -11.66 -8.46
C ARG A 54 14.01 -10.28 -9.11
N SER A 55 13.06 -9.45 -8.70
CA SER A 55 12.85 -8.11 -9.27
C SER A 55 12.73 -8.13 -10.80
N ARG A 56 11.81 -8.97 -11.33
CA ARG A 56 11.58 -9.10 -12.77
C ARG A 56 10.77 -7.93 -13.30
N ASN A 57 11.43 -7.00 -13.96
CA ASN A 57 10.81 -5.79 -14.49
C ASN A 57 9.63 -6.10 -15.43
N LEU A 58 9.85 -6.99 -16.39
CA LEU A 58 8.83 -7.32 -17.41
C LEU A 58 7.60 -7.99 -16.81
N VAL A 59 7.79 -8.82 -15.77
CA VAL A 59 6.68 -9.40 -15.03
C VAL A 59 5.92 -8.33 -14.27
N SER A 60 6.62 -7.42 -13.57
CA SER A 60 5.99 -6.31 -12.82
C SER A 60 5.13 -5.43 -13.72
N ILE A 61 5.63 -5.10 -14.91
CA ILE A 61 4.90 -4.32 -15.91
C ILE A 61 3.65 -5.07 -16.41
N ARG A 62 3.75 -6.37 -16.69
CA ARG A 62 2.61 -7.19 -17.12
C ARG A 62 1.57 -7.33 -16.02
N VAL A 63 2.01 -7.48 -14.77
CA VAL A 63 1.15 -7.50 -13.59
C VAL A 63 0.37 -6.21 -13.48
N LEU A 64 1.06 -5.05 -13.54
CA LEU A 64 0.41 -3.74 -13.49
C LEU A 64 -0.58 -3.56 -14.65
N ARG A 65 -0.18 -3.95 -15.87
CA ARG A 65 -1.08 -3.89 -17.03
C ARG A 65 -2.35 -4.71 -16.84
N SER A 66 -2.22 -5.91 -16.27
CA SER A 66 -3.33 -6.83 -16.02
C SER A 66 -4.24 -6.34 -14.90
N THR A 67 -3.66 -5.80 -13.83
CA THR A 67 -4.38 -5.19 -12.69
C THR A 67 -5.07 -3.88 -13.10
N GLY A 68 -4.46 -3.15 -14.03
CA GLY A 68 -4.83 -1.80 -14.44
C GLY A 68 -4.15 -0.73 -13.60
N VAL A 69 -3.69 0.34 -14.27
CA VAL A 69 -2.96 1.45 -13.60
C VAL A 69 -3.87 2.17 -12.59
N GLY A 70 -5.11 2.46 -12.96
CA GLY A 70 -6.07 3.14 -12.07
C GLY A 70 -6.37 2.37 -10.78
N PRO A 71 -6.75 1.10 -10.82
CA PRO A 71 -6.91 0.25 -9.63
C PRO A 71 -5.65 0.19 -8.77
N ALA A 72 -4.47 0.03 -9.38
CA ALA A 72 -3.21 -0.01 -8.66
C ALA A 72 -2.91 1.32 -7.93
N ILE A 73 -3.15 2.47 -8.57
CA ILE A 73 -2.99 3.80 -7.95
C ILE A 73 -3.92 3.94 -6.72
N ARG A 74 -5.19 3.56 -6.84
CA ARG A 74 -6.12 3.61 -5.69
C ARG A 74 -5.62 2.76 -4.53
N HIS A 75 -5.17 1.54 -4.82
CA HIS A 75 -4.62 0.65 -3.81
C HIS A 75 -3.35 1.23 -3.15
N ILE A 76 -2.43 1.80 -3.94
CA ILE A 76 -1.19 2.42 -3.42
C ILE A 76 -1.49 3.64 -2.54
N ARG A 77 -2.52 4.43 -2.88
CA ARG A 77 -2.97 5.56 -2.06
C ARG A 77 -3.32 5.13 -0.64
N ASP A 78 -3.92 3.97 -0.47
CA ASP A 78 -4.34 3.47 0.85
C ASP A 78 -3.13 3.17 1.76
N PHE A 79 -1.93 3.00 1.19
CA PHE A 79 -0.65 2.96 1.93
C PHE A 79 -0.13 4.36 2.31
N GLY A 80 -0.83 5.43 1.95
CA GLY A 80 -0.46 6.81 2.28
C GLY A 80 0.36 7.52 1.22
N ILE A 81 0.53 6.94 0.04
CA ILE A 81 1.24 7.57 -1.08
C ILE A 81 0.23 8.40 -1.90
N PRO A 82 0.44 9.72 -2.06
CA PRO A 82 -0.51 10.58 -2.76
C PRO A 82 -0.65 10.21 -4.25
N GLU A 83 -1.89 10.17 -4.75
CA GLU A 83 -2.14 9.92 -6.18
C GLU A 83 -1.51 10.96 -7.11
N SER A 84 -1.38 12.20 -6.63
CA SER A 84 -0.88 13.34 -7.44
C SER A 84 0.57 13.18 -7.93
N ILE A 85 1.35 12.33 -7.26
CA ILE A 85 2.75 12.09 -7.63
C ILE A 85 2.95 10.80 -8.42
N MET A 86 1.89 10.01 -8.61
CA MET A 86 1.96 8.73 -9.31
C MET A 86 1.74 8.91 -10.81
N PRO A 87 2.64 8.42 -11.67
CA PRO A 87 2.42 8.40 -13.11
C PRO A 87 1.24 7.50 -13.45
N ARG A 88 0.44 7.90 -14.44
CA ARG A 88 -0.73 7.16 -14.89
C ARG A 88 -0.41 6.21 -16.06
N ASP A 89 0.79 5.67 -16.06
CA ASP A 89 1.31 4.77 -17.08
C ASP A 89 2.02 3.55 -16.46
N LEU A 90 2.55 2.68 -17.31
CA LEU A 90 3.18 1.43 -16.89
C LEU A 90 4.57 1.60 -16.24
N SER A 91 5.18 2.80 -16.30
CA SER A 91 6.44 3.08 -15.61
C SER A 91 6.29 3.01 -14.09
N LEU A 92 5.07 3.19 -13.58
CA LEU A 92 4.74 2.99 -12.16
C LEU A 92 5.17 1.61 -11.65
N ALA A 93 5.15 0.58 -12.51
CA ALA A 93 5.60 -0.77 -12.13
C ALA A 93 7.08 -0.84 -11.77
N LEU A 94 7.87 0.11 -12.24
CA LEU A 94 9.32 0.19 -12.03
C LEU A 94 9.71 1.22 -10.95
N GLY A 95 8.75 1.82 -10.30
CA GLY A 95 9.00 2.77 -9.22
C GLY A 95 9.40 4.17 -9.69
N SER A 96 8.82 4.66 -10.78
CA SER A 96 9.10 5.99 -11.36
C SER A 96 8.51 7.17 -10.56
N ILE A 97 8.43 7.05 -9.23
CA ILE A 97 7.96 8.09 -8.31
C ILE A 97 9.06 8.47 -7.33
N ASN A 98 9.11 9.76 -6.97
CA ASN A 98 10.01 10.26 -5.94
C ASN A 98 9.26 10.39 -4.61
N LEU A 99 9.77 9.72 -3.57
CA LEU A 99 9.23 9.73 -2.22
C LEU A 99 10.33 10.01 -1.21
N ALA A 100 9.98 10.65 -0.10
CA ALA A 100 10.90 10.72 1.03
C ALA A 100 11.08 9.32 1.65
N PRO A 101 12.27 8.99 2.18
CA PRO A 101 12.51 7.71 2.84
C PRO A 101 11.51 7.40 3.96
N LEU A 102 11.06 8.42 4.69
CA LEU A 102 10.06 8.27 5.74
C LEU A 102 8.71 7.82 5.18
N ASP A 103 8.27 8.38 4.04
CA ASP A 103 6.99 8.01 3.42
C ASP A 103 6.99 6.55 2.98
N ILE A 104 8.11 6.10 2.38
CA ILE A 104 8.30 4.69 2.01
C ILE A 104 8.30 3.80 3.25
N ALA A 105 9.04 4.16 4.30
CA ALA A 105 9.07 3.40 5.54
C ALA A 105 7.68 3.30 6.16
N ALA A 106 6.95 4.41 6.25
CA ALA A 106 5.57 4.44 6.74
C ALA A 106 4.62 3.56 5.92
N ALA A 107 4.73 3.59 4.59
CA ALA A 107 3.93 2.73 3.72
C ALA A 107 4.25 1.23 3.92
N TYR A 108 5.51 0.87 4.18
CA TYR A 108 5.89 -0.51 4.46
C TYR A 108 5.44 -1.00 5.83
N THR A 109 5.20 -0.11 6.81
CA THR A 109 4.66 -0.52 8.11
C THR A 109 3.29 -1.17 8.00
N VAL A 110 2.50 -0.84 6.99
CA VAL A 110 1.21 -1.47 6.73
C VAL A 110 1.35 -3.00 6.59
N PHE A 111 2.39 -3.47 5.89
CA PHE A 111 2.66 -4.91 5.79
C PHE A 111 3.14 -5.52 7.09
N ALA A 112 3.83 -4.75 7.93
CA ALA A 112 4.43 -5.24 9.18
C ALA A 112 3.42 -5.34 10.32
N ASN A 113 2.38 -4.52 10.32
CA ASN A 113 1.43 -4.39 11.43
C ASN A 113 0.01 -4.91 11.10
N GLY A 114 -0.09 -5.89 10.19
CA GLY A 114 -1.34 -6.58 9.91
C GLY A 114 -2.30 -5.83 8.98
N GLY A 115 -1.79 -4.86 8.20
CA GLY A 115 -2.57 -4.11 7.22
C GLY A 115 -2.99 -2.71 7.69
N TYR A 116 -2.72 -2.35 8.93
CA TYR A 116 -3.10 -1.05 9.47
C TYR A 116 -2.10 0.02 9.11
N ARG A 117 -2.58 1.15 8.61
CA ARG A 117 -1.78 2.34 8.39
C ARG A 117 -1.75 3.20 9.65
N VAL A 118 -0.54 3.47 10.14
CA VAL A 118 -0.30 4.37 11.28
C VAL A 118 0.58 5.54 10.85
N PRO A 119 0.30 6.78 11.29
CA PRO A 119 1.16 7.92 11.01
C PRO A 119 2.48 7.82 11.77
N ALA A 120 3.57 8.22 11.10
CA ALA A 120 4.87 8.35 11.76
C ALA A 120 4.90 9.63 12.61
N TYR A 121 5.51 9.56 13.79
CA TYR A 121 5.75 10.73 14.65
C TYR A 121 7.17 10.67 15.22
N PHE A 122 7.72 11.83 15.60
CA PHE A 122 9.10 11.96 16.08
C PHE A 122 9.16 12.37 17.54
N ILE A 123 8.17 13.13 18.02
CA ILE A 123 8.16 13.68 19.37
C ILE A 123 7.18 12.85 20.18
N GLN A 124 7.70 12.13 21.18
CA GLN A 124 6.88 11.34 22.09
C GLN A 124 6.32 12.20 23.22
N SER A 125 7.13 13.08 23.81
CA SER A 125 6.66 14.01 24.82
C SER A 125 7.50 15.28 24.86
N VAL A 126 6.87 16.38 25.22
CA VAL A 126 7.52 17.68 25.51
C VAL A 126 7.39 17.94 27.00
N ARG A 127 8.50 18.26 27.66
CA ARG A 127 8.54 18.56 29.11
C ARG A 127 9.11 19.93 29.36
N ASN A 128 8.62 20.57 30.42
CA ASN A 128 9.19 21.85 30.89
C ASN A 128 10.50 21.63 31.68
N SER A 129 11.12 22.72 32.11
CA SER A 129 12.39 22.71 32.87
C SER A 129 12.30 22.05 34.26
N VAL A 130 11.10 21.86 34.80
CA VAL A 130 10.86 21.14 36.06
C VAL A 130 10.39 19.70 35.88
N GLY A 131 10.35 19.22 34.61
CA GLY A 131 10.06 17.83 34.27
C GLY A 131 8.58 17.51 34.06
N GLU A 132 7.68 18.49 34.14
CA GLU A 132 6.26 18.30 33.91
C GLU A 132 6.00 18.11 32.40
N VAL A 133 5.11 17.20 32.05
CA VAL A 133 4.71 16.94 30.65
C VAL A 133 3.80 18.08 30.19
N ILE A 134 4.22 18.81 29.16
CA ILE A 134 3.44 19.84 28.49
C ILE A 134 2.58 19.22 27.38
N GLU A 135 3.16 18.30 26.65
CA GLU A 135 2.51 17.62 25.52
C GLU A 135 3.00 16.18 25.44
N GLU A 136 2.11 15.26 25.15
CA GLU A 136 2.42 13.85 24.93
C GLU A 136 1.73 13.37 23.67
N ALA A 137 2.45 12.59 22.85
CA ALA A 137 1.89 12.01 21.65
C ALA A 137 0.86 10.93 22.05
N ASP A 138 -0.27 10.95 21.37
CA ASP A 138 -1.29 9.89 21.41
C ASP A 138 -1.33 9.16 20.05
N PRO A 139 -0.35 8.26 19.78
CA PRO A 139 -0.27 7.60 18.49
C PRO A 139 -1.38 6.59 18.30
N LEU A 140 -1.93 6.54 17.08
CA LEU A 140 -2.80 5.45 16.67
C LEU A 140 -2.07 4.12 16.78
N VAL A 141 -2.70 3.16 17.42
CA VAL A 141 -2.17 1.80 17.60
C VAL A 141 -2.93 0.83 16.71
N ALA A 142 -2.18 0.05 15.90
CA ALA A 142 -2.77 -1.03 15.12
C ALA A 142 -3.33 -2.11 16.08
N CYS A 143 -4.63 -2.39 15.97
CA CYS A 143 -5.29 -3.33 16.87
C CYS A 143 -6.25 -4.22 16.09
N ALA A 144 -5.86 -5.48 15.89
CA ALA A 144 -6.65 -6.46 15.16
C ALA A 144 -7.99 -6.85 15.84
N THR A 145 -8.12 -6.59 17.15
CA THR A 145 -9.31 -6.98 17.93
C THR A 145 -10.09 -5.79 18.50
N CYS A 146 -9.72 -4.56 18.13
CA CYS A 146 -10.37 -3.37 18.66
C CYS A 146 -11.78 -3.18 18.13
N GLU A 147 -12.03 -3.52 16.87
CA GLU A 147 -13.37 -3.48 16.29
C GLU A 147 -14.29 -4.48 16.98
N ASP A 148 -13.81 -5.71 17.17
CA ASP A 148 -14.58 -6.75 17.88
C ASP A 148 -14.90 -6.30 19.32
N ARG A 149 -13.93 -5.72 20.03
CA ARG A 149 -14.15 -5.21 21.39
C ARG A 149 -15.09 -4.01 21.42
N ALA A 150 -15.05 -3.13 20.42
CA ALA A 150 -15.98 -2.01 20.32
C ALA A 150 -17.41 -2.51 20.12
N LEU A 151 -17.60 -3.47 19.20
CA LEU A 151 -18.91 -4.09 18.97
C LEU A 151 -19.44 -4.82 20.21
N GLU A 152 -18.59 -5.61 20.88
CA GLU A 152 -18.94 -6.27 22.14
C GLU A 152 -19.27 -5.28 23.28
N GLN A 153 -18.65 -4.11 23.27
CA GLN A 153 -18.95 -3.05 24.24
C GLN A 153 -20.27 -2.37 23.92
N GLU A 154 -20.53 -2.04 22.66
CA GLU A 154 -21.80 -1.48 22.21
C GLU A 154 -22.98 -2.43 22.49
N GLU A 155 -22.79 -3.74 22.28
CA GLU A 155 -23.79 -4.76 22.61
C GLU A 155 -24.06 -4.79 24.12
N ARG A 156 -23.03 -4.79 24.94
CA ARG A 156 -23.16 -4.74 26.40
C ARG A 156 -23.86 -3.49 26.89
N ASP A 157 -23.51 -2.32 26.33
CA ASP A 157 -24.12 -1.05 26.69
C ASP A 157 -25.59 -0.98 26.27
N ARG A 158 -25.93 -1.60 25.13
CA ARG A 158 -27.32 -1.75 24.68
C ARG A 158 -28.13 -2.71 25.59
N GLU A 159 -27.55 -3.85 25.98
CA GLU A 159 -28.18 -4.80 26.89
C GLU A 159 -28.33 -4.21 28.32
N ALA A 160 -27.39 -3.35 28.75
CA ALA A 160 -27.43 -2.66 30.02
C ALA A 160 -28.39 -1.46 30.07
N GLY A 161 -29.05 -1.14 28.93
CA GLY A 161 -30.01 -0.02 28.84
C GLY A 161 -29.39 1.36 28.81
N PHE A 162 -28.11 1.49 28.48
CA PHE A 162 -27.37 2.76 28.38
C PHE A 162 -27.41 3.36 26.96
N GLY A 163 -28.44 3.11 26.20
CA GLY A 163 -28.56 3.61 24.83
C GLY A 163 -29.98 3.92 24.45
N SER A 164 -30.41 5.14 24.68
CA SER A 164 -31.41 5.95 23.98
C SER A 164 -32.30 6.77 24.92
N GLU A 165 -31.81 7.88 25.39
CA GLU A 165 -32.63 9.06 25.67
C GLU A 165 -31.81 10.24 25.17
N ASP A 166 -32.26 10.81 24.05
CA ASP A 166 -32.25 12.23 23.70
C ASP A 166 -32.13 12.40 22.17
N GLU A 167 -33.26 12.27 21.46
CA GLU A 167 -33.55 13.15 20.34
C GLU A 167 -34.50 14.22 20.88
N PRO A 168 -34.09 15.52 20.93
CA PRO A 168 -35.02 16.61 21.13
C PRO A 168 -35.78 16.89 19.84
N GLU A 169 -37.14 17.07 19.98
CA GLU A 169 -38.06 17.56 18.94
C GLU A 169 -37.66 18.94 18.37
#